data_3c6144c554449daa08274ee365554596
#
_entry.id   3c6144c554449daa08274ee365554596
#
_cell.length_a   1.000
_cell.length_b   1.000
_cell.length_c   1.000
_cell.angle_alpha   90.00
_cell.angle_beta   90.00
_cell.angle_gamma   90.00
#
_symmetry.space_group_name_H-M   'P 1'
#
loop_
_entity.id
_entity.type
_entity.pdbx_description
1 polymer ?
#
loop_
_entity_poly.entity_id
_entity_poly.type
_entity_poly.pdbx_seq_one_letter_code
_entity_poly.pdbx_strand_id
1 'polypeptide(L)'
;MKRRPNIFILMQLLELMIQEPRGPTRLAQAANLNYRKCEEFLAVLSENQLVVKEVSEGHERYSASPKGKDVYWRWVKIFDDVKVPGTYLR
;
A
#
# COMPACT_ATOMS: atom_id res chain seq x y z
N MET A 1 3.92 6.71 22.37
CA MET A 1 4.44 6.33 21.06
C MET A 1 3.38 6.51 19.99
N LYS A 2 3.74 7.14 18.90
CA LYS A 2 2.79 7.38 17.81
C LYS A 2 2.79 6.23 16.84
N ARG A 3 1.60 5.79 16.45
CA ARG A 3 1.44 4.76 15.42
C ARG A 3 0.81 5.41 14.19
N ARG A 4 1.24 4.93 13.02
CA ARG A 4 0.57 5.32 11.79
C ARG A 4 -0.82 4.69 11.78
N PRO A 5 -1.88 5.44 11.39
CA PRO A 5 -3.18 4.81 11.18
C PRO A 5 -3.09 3.72 10.12
N ASN A 6 -3.86 2.66 10.30
CA ASN A 6 -3.84 1.53 9.36
C ASN A 6 -4.12 1.96 7.93
N ILE A 7 -5.04 2.90 7.74
CA ILE A 7 -5.37 3.35 6.39
C ILE A 7 -4.16 4.02 5.71
N PHE A 8 -3.34 4.75 6.45
CA PHE A 8 -2.14 5.37 5.88
C PHE A 8 -1.14 4.30 5.43
N ILE A 9 -1.01 3.23 6.20
CA ILE A 9 -0.11 2.14 5.84
C ILE A 9 -0.62 1.42 4.59
N LEU A 10 -1.92 1.16 4.53
CA LEU A 10 -2.53 0.52 3.36
C LEU A 10 -2.31 1.36 2.10
N MET A 11 -2.52 2.68 2.21
CA MET A 11 -2.33 3.57 1.08
C MET A 11 -0.86 3.70 0.69
N GLN A 12 0.04 3.68 1.67
CA GLN A 12 1.48 3.69 1.39
C GLN A 12 1.90 2.43 0.63
N LEU A 13 1.38 1.28 1.01
CA LEU A 13 1.66 0.03 0.31
C LEU A 13 1.11 0.08 -1.12
N LEU A 14 -0.10 0.62 -1.31
CA LEU A 14 -0.65 0.78 -2.65
C LEU A 14 0.24 1.68 -3.50
N GLU A 15 0.70 2.78 -2.95
CA GLU A 15 1.59 3.69 -3.68
C GLU A 15 2.85 2.98 -4.16
N LEU A 16 3.46 2.20 -3.29
CA LEU A 16 4.66 1.45 -3.64
C LEU A 16 4.40 0.46 -4.77
N MET A 17 3.25 -0.20 -4.74
CA MET A 17 2.89 -1.19 -5.75
C MET A 17 2.41 -0.56 -7.05
N ILE A 18 1.94 0.69 -7.01
CA ILE A 18 1.63 1.44 -8.24
C ILE A 18 2.92 1.80 -8.96
N GLN A 19 3.97 2.15 -8.22
CA GLN A 19 5.25 2.49 -8.81
C GLN A 19 5.85 1.33 -9.57
N GLU A 20 5.82 0.14 -8.99
CA GLU A 20 6.31 -1.08 -9.64
C GLU A 20 5.89 -2.29 -8.82
N PRO A 21 5.77 -3.46 -9.45
CA PRO A 21 5.50 -4.69 -8.70
C PRO A 21 6.65 -4.98 -7.73
N ARG A 22 6.31 -5.41 -6.52
CA ARG A 22 7.30 -5.68 -5.48
C ARG A 22 6.94 -6.94 -4.70
N GLY A 23 7.97 -7.64 -4.25
CA GLY A 23 7.78 -8.77 -3.35
C GLY A 23 7.49 -8.30 -1.92
N PRO A 24 6.98 -9.19 -1.08
CA PRO A 24 6.58 -8.81 0.29
C PRO A 24 7.74 -8.32 1.14
N THR A 25 8.93 -8.87 0.98
CA THR A 25 10.10 -8.42 1.75
C THR A 25 10.46 -6.97 1.42
N ARG A 26 10.46 -6.64 0.14
CA ARG A 26 10.78 -5.26 -0.29
C ARG A 26 9.69 -4.28 0.13
N LEU A 27 8.44 -4.70 0.09
CA LEU A 27 7.32 -3.88 0.56
C LEU A 27 7.46 -3.60 2.05
N ALA A 28 7.77 -4.63 2.83
CA ALA A 28 7.95 -4.47 4.27
C ALA A 28 9.09 -3.50 4.57
N GLN A 29 10.20 -3.63 3.88
CA GLN A 29 11.34 -2.74 4.07
C GLN A 29 11.01 -1.31 3.70
N ALA A 30 10.38 -1.11 2.54
CA ALA A 30 10.06 0.22 2.05
C ALA A 30 9.03 0.92 2.93
N ALA A 31 8.10 0.17 3.50
CA ALA A 31 7.06 0.71 4.37
C ALA A 31 7.46 0.73 5.85
N ASN A 32 8.67 0.27 6.16
CA ASN A 32 9.17 0.19 7.53
C ASN A 32 8.23 -0.66 8.42
N LEU A 33 7.88 -1.83 7.93
CA LEU A 33 7.05 -2.80 8.63
C LEU A 33 7.82 -4.09 8.83
N ASN A 34 7.50 -4.83 9.90
CA ASN A 34 8.01 -6.20 9.93
C ASN A 34 7.24 -7.04 8.90
N TYR A 35 7.84 -8.16 8.52
CA TYR A 35 7.32 -8.99 7.44
C TYR A 35 5.89 -9.48 7.73
N ARG A 36 5.67 -9.92 8.96
CA ARG A 36 4.37 -10.45 9.35
C ARG A 36 3.27 -9.40 9.24
N LYS A 37 3.57 -8.18 9.70
CA LYS A 37 2.61 -7.08 9.64
C LYS A 37 2.32 -6.71 8.19
N CYS A 38 3.37 -6.70 7.36
CA CYS A 38 3.21 -6.43 5.95
C CYS A 38 2.28 -7.46 5.30
N GLU A 39 2.47 -8.74 5.61
CA GLU A 39 1.60 -9.80 5.07
C GLU A 39 0.15 -9.61 5.50
N GLU A 40 -0.08 -9.20 6.75
CA GLU A 40 -1.43 -8.93 7.22
C GLU A 40 -2.11 -7.82 6.41
N PHE A 41 -1.37 -6.74 6.14
CA PHE A 41 -1.91 -5.64 5.34
C PHE A 41 -2.11 -6.05 3.88
N LEU A 42 -1.19 -6.84 3.33
CA LEU A 42 -1.36 -7.34 1.96
C LEU A 42 -2.60 -8.23 1.85
N ALA A 43 -2.89 -9.02 2.88
CA ALA A 43 -4.11 -9.83 2.91
C ALA A 43 -5.36 -8.96 2.86
N VAL A 44 -5.38 -7.87 3.63
CA VAL A 44 -6.50 -6.92 3.60
C VAL A 44 -6.68 -6.33 2.21
N LEU A 45 -5.58 -5.91 1.59
CA LEU A 45 -5.64 -5.33 0.24
C LEU A 45 -6.12 -6.36 -0.78
N SER A 46 -5.67 -7.62 -0.65
CA SER A 46 -6.07 -8.69 -1.55
C SER A 46 -7.56 -9.03 -1.39
N GLU A 47 -8.04 -9.09 -0.16
CA GLU A 47 -9.45 -9.37 0.11
C GLU A 47 -10.36 -8.31 -0.49
N ASN A 48 -9.88 -7.09 -0.59
CA ASN A 48 -10.62 -5.98 -1.18
C ASN A 48 -10.33 -5.80 -2.68
N GLN A 49 -9.58 -6.73 -3.27
CA GLN A 49 -9.27 -6.72 -4.70
C GLN A 49 -8.49 -5.48 -5.13
N LEU A 50 -7.69 -4.93 -4.23
CA LEU A 50 -6.91 -3.72 -4.50
C LEU A 50 -5.53 -4.04 -5.04
N VAL A 51 -5.08 -5.28 -4.89
CA VAL A 51 -3.77 -5.72 -5.39
C VAL A 51 -3.91 -7.03 -6.13
N VAL A 52 -2.95 -7.27 -7.03
CA VAL A 52 -2.83 -8.51 -7.78
C VAL A 52 -1.51 -9.16 -7.37
N LYS A 53 -1.58 -10.45 -7.07
CA LYS A 53 -0.40 -11.23 -6.73
C LYS A 53 -0.01 -12.06 -7.94
N GLU A 54 1.25 -11.97 -8.34
CA GLU A 54 1.79 -12.78 -9.41
C GLU A 54 2.93 -13.64 -8.88
N VAL A 55 3.00 -14.87 -9.35
CA VAL A 55 4.11 -15.77 -9.01
C VAL A 55 4.85 -16.08 -10.30
N SER A 56 6.14 -15.76 -10.33
CA SER A 56 7.00 -16.01 -11.49
C SER A 56 8.33 -16.54 -11.00
N GLU A 57 8.74 -17.69 -11.53
CA GLU A 57 10.01 -18.31 -11.17
C GLU A 57 10.19 -18.51 -9.66
N GLY A 58 9.10 -18.85 -8.97
CA GLY A 58 9.13 -19.07 -7.53
C GLY A 58 9.10 -17.81 -6.69
N HIS A 59 9.01 -16.63 -7.32
CA HIS A 59 8.96 -15.36 -6.61
C HIS A 59 7.58 -14.76 -6.67
N GLU A 60 7.11 -14.28 -5.53
CA GLU A 60 5.84 -13.58 -5.43
C GLU A 60 6.08 -12.08 -5.61
N ARG A 61 5.23 -11.45 -6.40
CA ARG A 61 5.21 -9.99 -6.55
C ARG A 61 3.79 -9.49 -6.50
N TYR A 62 3.63 -8.34 -5.91
CA TYR A 62 2.33 -7.69 -5.77
C TYR A 62 2.33 -6.39 -6.57
N SER A 63 1.24 -6.14 -7.27
CA SER A 63 1.03 -4.87 -7.96
C SER A 63 -0.36 -4.36 -7.66
N ALA A 64 -0.57 -3.06 -7.82
CA ALA A 64 -1.89 -2.49 -7.61
C ALA A 64 -2.81 -2.90 -8.76
N SER A 65 -4.03 -3.33 -8.42
CA SER A 65 -5.06 -3.60 -9.42
C SER A 65 -5.59 -2.27 -9.97
N PRO A 66 -6.37 -2.30 -11.07
CA PRO A 66 -7.04 -1.07 -11.52
C PRO A 66 -7.90 -0.45 -10.42
N LYS A 67 -8.61 -1.28 -9.65
CA LYS A 67 -9.39 -0.81 -8.50
C LYS A 67 -8.49 -0.18 -7.44
N GLY A 68 -7.34 -0.80 -7.17
CA GLY A 68 -6.39 -0.27 -6.19
C GLY A 68 -5.85 1.09 -6.60
N LYS A 69 -5.53 1.27 -7.88
CA LYS A 69 -5.07 2.56 -8.39
C LYS A 69 -6.15 3.62 -8.23
N ASP A 70 -7.39 3.29 -8.53
CA ASP A 70 -8.51 4.20 -8.41
C ASP A 70 -8.73 4.62 -6.95
N VAL A 71 -8.70 3.65 -6.03
CA VAL A 71 -8.84 3.92 -4.60
C VAL A 71 -7.72 4.84 -4.11
N TYR A 72 -6.48 4.56 -4.53
CA TYR A 72 -5.35 5.36 -4.12
C TYR A 72 -5.49 6.82 -4.58
N TRP A 73 -5.89 7.04 -5.83
CA TRP A 73 -6.04 8.39 -6.36
C TRP A 73 -7.18 9.16 -5.72
N ARG A 74 -8.27 8.48 -5.34
CA ARG A 74 -9.33 9.10 -4.55
C ARG A 74 -8.82 9.52 -3.17
N TRP A 75 -7.98 8.70 -2.57
CA TRP A 75 -7.35 9.00 -1.29
C TRP A 75 -6.49 10.26 -1.38
N VAL A 76 -5.65 10.34 -2.40
CA VAL A 76 -4.80 11.51 -2.63
C VAL A 76 -5.66 12.76 -2.81
N LYS A 77 -6.74 12.64 -3.56
CA LYS A 77 -7.62 13.77 -3.84
C LYS A 77 -8.29 14.31 -2.58
N ILE A 78 -8.60 13.46 -1.62
CA ILE A 78 -9.18 13.91 -0.36
C ILE A 78 -8.26 14.92 0.32
N PHE A 79 -6.96 14.67 0.34
CA PHE A 79 -6.01 15.59 0.95
C PHE A 79 -5.94 16.90 0.18
N ASP A 80 -5.96 16.84 -1.14
CA ASP A 80 -5.97 18.06 -1.96
C ASP A 80 -7.22 18.91 -1.69
N ASP A 81 -8.38 18.25 -1.61
CA ASP A 81 -9.66 18.93 -1.43
C ASP A 81 -9.79 19.53 -0.03
N VAL A 82 -9.25 18.84 0.97
CA VAL A 82 -9.34 19.29 2.37
C VAL A 82 -8.20 20.23 2.74
N LYS A 83 -7.14 20.24 1.96
CA LYS A 83 -5.95 21.07 2.20
C LYS A 83 -5.35 20.84 3.56
N VAL A 84 -5.15 19.57 3.87
CA VAL A 84 -4.55 19.15 5.14
C VAL A 84 -3.11 19.69 5.23
N PRO A 85 -2.70 20.24 6.39
CA PRO A 85 -1.31 20.68 6.55
C PRO A 85 -0.32 19.56 6.24
N GLY A 86 0.81 19.90 5.61
CA GLY A 86 1.80 18.93 5.17
C GLY A 86 2.32 18.02 6.26
N THR A 87 2.31 18.47 7.51
CA THR A 87 2.77 17.66 8.64
C THR A 87 1.95 16.40 8.85
N TYR A 88 0.71 16.37 8.35
CA TYR A 88 -0.15 15.19 8.47
C TYR A 88 0.07 14.20 7.33
N LEU A 89 0.80 14.58 6.32
CA LEU A 89 1.03 13.74 5.14
C LEU A 89 2.34 12.96 5.20
N ARG A 90 3.09 13.11 6.27
CA ARG A 90 4.42 12.52 6.40
C ARG A 90 4.47 11.47 7.50
#